data_b6a4d6d15e347e04b30a45b3150c1f15
#
_entry.id   b6a4d6d15e347e04b30a45b3150c1f15
#
_cell.length_a   1.000
_cell.length_b   1.000
_cell.length_c   1.000
_cell.angle_alpha   90.00
_cell.angle_beta   90.00
_cell.angle_gamma   90.00
#
_symmetry.space_group_name_H-M   'P 1'
#
loop_
_entity.id
_entity.type
_entity.pdbx_description
1 polymer ?
#
loop_
_entity_poly.entity_id
_entity_poly.type
_entity_poly.pdbx_seq_one_letter_code
_entity_poly.pdbx_strand_id
1 'polypeptide(L)'
;MNGWLLAAALTLAVGLAAALWGVAGGPLRRRVVAQNLSTAVACPGMLLLAQGYDRPAYVDVALVLALLGPVGTLVFARLLATELAEDPPRARGVTWAAAGLGAVVVLALCAVTGPGREMAKLLVTGALLTGGNVVASRALTGARGEPGAWGRGPLPWNKP
;
A
#
# COMPACT_ATOMS: atom_id res chain seq x y z
N MET A 1 -15.62 17.51 18.98
CA MET A 1 -15.05 16.57 18.01
C MET A 1 -14.23 15.56 18.79
N ASN A 2 -14.51 14.28 18.60
CA ASN A 2 -13.73 13.22 19.26
C ASN A 2 -12.32 13.21 18.66
N GLY A 3 -11.27 13.07 19.49
CA GLY A 3 -9.88 13.06 19.04
C GLY A 3 -9.61 12.08 17.88
N TRP A 4 -10.34 10.96 17.85
CA TRP A 4 -10.28 9.96 16.77
C TRP A 4 -10.74 10.50 15.42
N LEU A 5 -11.80 11.30 15.37
CA LEU A 5 -12.30 11.92 14.14
C LEU A 5 -11.32 12.97 13.60
N LEU A 6 -10.70 13.72 14.51
CA LEU A 6 -9.66 14.68 14.13
C LEU A 6 -8.42 13.97 13.58
N ALA A 7 -7.99 12.90 14.24
CA ALA A 7 -6.89 12.06 13.75
C ALA A 7 -7.20 11.44 12.37
N ALA A 8 -8.42 10.95 12.17
CA ALA A 8 -8.88 10.42 10.88
C ALA A 8 -8.83 11.51 9.79
N ALA A 9 -9.38 12.69 10.08
CA ALA A 9 -9.42 13.80 9.14
C ALA A 9 -8.02 14.26 8.74
N LEU A 10 -7.10 14.40 9.70
CA LEU A 10 -5.71 14.76 9.44
C LEU A 10 -4.98 13.68 8.62
N THR A 11 -5.12 12.42 9.00
CA THR A 11 -4.49 11.31 8.28
C THR A 11 -4.97 11.24 6.84
N LEU A 12 -6.28 11.34 6.60
CA LEU A 12 -6.86 11.32 5.27
C LEU A 12 -6.49 12.57 4.47
N ALA A 13 -6.60 13.76 5.04
CA ALA A 13 -6.31 15.01 4.33
C ALA A 13 -4.84 15.08 3.91
N VAL A 14 -3.91 14.87 4.84
CA VAL A 14 -2.47 14.93 4.56
C VAL A 14 -2.02 13.79 3.66
N GLY A 15 -2.47 12.57 3.94
CA GLY A 15 -2.06 11.39 3.19
C GLY A 15 -2.62 11.37 1.76
N LEU A 16 -3.90 11.74 1.58
CA LEU A 16 -4.48 11.82 0.23
C LEU A 16 -3.92 13.00 -0.56
N ALA A 17 -3.66 14.15 0.07
CA ALA A 17 -2.98 15.27 -0.59
C ALA A 17 -1.58 14.88 -1.08
N ALA A 18 -0.80 14.17 -0.26
CA ALA A 18 0.51 13.65 -0.65
C ALA A 18 0.43 12.62 -1.79
N ALA A 19 -0.58 11.73 -1.75
CA ALA A 19 -0.82 10.75 -2.80
C ALA A 19 -1.22 11.42 -4.12
N LEU A 20 -2.15 12.39 -4.09
CA LEU A 20 -2.57 13.16 -5.27
C LEU A 20 -1.40 13.91 -5.90
N TRP A 21 -0.57 14.56 -5.08
CA TRP A 21 0.67 15.19 -5.55
C TRP A 21 1.59 14.20 -6.25
N GLY A 22 1.73 12.98 -5.71
CA GLY A 22 2.52 11.91 -6.30
C GLY A 22 1.99 11.40 -7.64
N VAL A 23 0.66 11.36 -7.80
CA VAL A 23 -0.02 10.92 -9.05
C VAL A 23 -0.02 12.01 -10.12
N ALA A 24 -0.11 13.29 -9.73
CA ALA A 24 -0.25 14.43 -10.64
C ALA A 24 0.95 14.65 -11.56
N GLY A 25 2.15 14.17 -11.19
CA GLY A 25 3.35 14.38 -12.00
C GLY A 25 4.45 13.37 -11.73
N GLY A 26 5.30 13.16 -12.76
CA GLY A 26 6.49 12.33 -12.66
C GLY A 26 6.39 10.98 -13.39
N PRO A 27 7.45 10.17 -13.29
CA PRO A 27 7.57 8.89 -13.97
C PRO A 27 6.49 7.91 -13.51
N LEU A 28 6.16 6.94 -14.36
CA LEU A 28 5.09 5.96 -14.16
C LEU A 28 5.21 5.24 -12.79
N ARG A 29 6.42 4.88 -12.42
CA ARG A 29 6.71 4.25 -11.13
C ARG A 29 6.26 5.10 -9.93
N ARG A 30 6.47 6.42 -9.97
CA ARG A 30 6.02 7.34 -8.93
C ARG A 30 4.50 7.32 -8.79
N ARG A 31 3.78 7.26 -9.92
CA ARG A 31 2.32 7.18 -9.93
C ARG A 31 1.82 5.87 -9.31
N VAL A 32 2.43 4.73 -9.64
CA VAL A 32 2.09 3.43 -9.03
C VAL A 32 2.35 3.42 -7.53
N VAL A 33 3.48 3.96 -7.09
CA VAL A 33 3.80 4.09 -5.65
C VAL A 33 2.82 5.02 -4.95
N ALA A 34 2.46 6.14 -5.56
CA ALA A 34 1.49 7.08 -5.00
C ALA A 34 0.07 6.48 -4.92
N GLN A 35 -0.33 5.67 -5.90
CA GLN A 35 -1.57 4.90 -5.87
C GLN A 35 -1.60 3.93 -4.68
N ASN A 36 -0.51 3.19 -4.45
CA ASN A 36 -0.40 2.29 -3.30
C ASN A 36 -0.39 3.08 -1.97
N LEU A 37 0.24 4.26 -1.95
CA LEU A 37 0.25 5.14 -0.79
C LEU A 37 -1.16 5.62 -0.44
N SER A 38 -2.01 5.95 -1.42
CA SER A 38 -3.39 6.37 -1.17
C SER A 38 -4.19 5.30 -0.43
N THR A 39 -4.06 4.03 -0.83
CA THR A 39 -4.70 2.90 -0.16
C THR A 39 -4.11 2.66 1.24
N ALA A 40 -2.77 2.78 1.35
CA ALA A 40 -2.07 2.62 2.63
C ALA A 40 -2.44 3.69 3.67
N VAL A 41 -2.86 4.87 3.23
CA VAL A 41 -3.36 5.96 4.09
C VAL A 41 -4.87 5.83 4.34
N ALA A 42 -5.65 5.47 3.32
CA ALA A 42 -7.09 5.30 3.44
C ALA A 42 -7.45 4.21 4.46
N CYS A 43 -6.71 3.10 4.49
CA CYS A 43 -6.94 2.00 5.39
C CYS A 43 -6.88 2.41 6.89
N PRO A 44 -5.79 2.98 7.43
CA PRO A 44 -5.75 3.46 8.81
C PRO A 44 -6.74 4.61 9.05
N GLY A 45 -7.02 5.45 8.06
CA GLY A 45 -8.06 6.47 8.13
C GLY A 45 -9.45 5.87 8.39
N MET A 46 -9.81 4.78 7.70
CA MET A 46 -11.06 4.05 7.92
C MET A 46 -11.11 3.40 9.32
N LEU A 47 -9.98 2.87 9.82
CA LEU A 47 -9.90 2.32 11.18
C LEU A 47 -10.14 3.42 12.25
N LEU A 48 -9.58 4.61 12.06
CA LEU A 48 -9.80 5.75 12.94
C LEU A 48 -11.25 6.24 12.88
N LEU A 49 -11.90 6.23 11.71
CA LEU A 49 -13.32 6.53 11.55
C LEU A 49 -14.20 5.48 12.24
N ALA A 50 -13.83 4.19 12.15
CA ALA A 50 -14.54 3.12 12.84
C ALA A 50 -14.61 3.38 14.34
N GLN A 51 -13.49 3.77 14.94
CA GLN A 51 -13.40 4.11 16.35
C GLN A 51 -14.13 5.43 16.68
N GLY A 52 -14.01 6.43 15.80
CA GLY A 52 -14.62 7.74 16.01
C GLY A 52 -16.15 7.75 15.96
N TYR A 53 -16.73 6.92 15.09
CA TYR A 53 -18.17 6.77 14.90
C TYR A 53 -18.78 5.55 15.61
N ASP A 54 -17.94 4.72 16.26
CA ASP A 54 -18.34 3.44 16.87
C ASP A 54 -19.09 2.53 15.86
N ARG A 55 -18.58 2.47 14.63
CA ARG A 55 -19.17 1.67 13.56
C ARG A 55 -18.19 0.63 13.00
N PRO A 56 -18.39 -0.66 13.33
CA PRO A 56 -17.50 -1.74 12.88
C PRO A 56 -17.49 -1.93 11.36
N ALA A 57 -18.49 -1.47 10.63
CA ALA A 57 -18.52 -1.54 9.17
C ALA A 57 -17.31 -0.86 8.50
N TYR A 58 -16.75 0.19 9.09
CA TYR A 58 -15.53 0.83 8.57
C TYR A 58 -14.29 -0.07 8.69
N VAL A 59 -14.26 -0.99 9.66
CA VAL A 59 -13.18 -1.98 9.80
C VAL A 59 -13.21 -2.98 8.64
N ASP A 60 -14.40 -3.41 8.23
CA ASP A 60 -14.56 -4.33 7.11
C ASP A 60 -14.13 -3.66 5.78
N VAL A 61 -14.44 -2.37 5.60
CA VAL A 61 -13.95 -1.59 4.46
C VAL A 61 -12.43 -1.46 4.50
N ALA A 62 -11.84 -1.19 5.67
CA ALA A 62 -10.38 -1.12 5.83
C ALA A 62 -9.70 -2.45 5.49
N LEU A 63 -10.30 -3.59 5.87
CA LEU A 63 -9.80 -4.92 5.55
C LEU A 63 -9.77 -5.15 4.03
N VAL A 64 -10.86 -4.81 3.33
CA VAL A 64 -10.93 -4.93 1.87
C VAL A 64 -9.87 -4.04 1.20
N LEU A 65 -9.72 -2.79 1.64
CA LEU A 65 -8.70 -1.89 1.13
C LEU A 65 -7.28 -2.41 1.37
N ALA A 66 -7.01 -2.98 2.56
CA ALA A 66 -5.71 -3.55 2.89
C ALA A 66 -5.34 -4.72 1.97
N LEU A 67 -6.33 -5.44 1.46
CA LEU A 67 -6.16 -6.55 0.53
C LEU A 67 -6.01 -6.07 -0.93
N LEU A 68 -6.86 -5.12 -1.34
CA LEU A 68 -6.86 -4.61 -2.72
C LEU A 68 -5.61 -3.80 -3.07
N GLY A 69 -5.05 -3.04 -2.14
CA GLY A 69 -3.88 -2.18 -2.38
C GLY A 69 -2.67 -2.95 -2.90
N PRO A 70 -2.18 -3.97 -2.17
CA PRO A 70 -1.06 -4.80 -2.62
C PRO A 70 -1.36 -5.56 -3.92
N VAL A 71 -2.58 -6.10 -4.08
CA VAL A 71 -2.97 -6.83 -5.30
C VAL A 71 -2.90 -5.91 -6.52
N GLY A 72 -3.46 -4.70 -6.44
CA GLY A 72 -3.38 -3.72 -7.51
C GLY A 72 -1.93 -3.39 -7.87
N THR A 73 -1.08 -3.17 -6.87
CA THR A 73 0.34 -2.87 -7.08
C THR A 73 1.07 -4.04 -7.77
N LEU A 74 0.78 -5.29 -7.38
CA LEU A 74 1.39 -6.47 -7.99
C LEU A 74 0.97 -6.64 -9.45
N VAL A 75 -0.30 -6.39 -9.77
CA VAL A 75 -0.81 -6.42 -11.14
C VAL A 75 -0.10 -5.36 -12.00
N PHE A 76 -0.02 -4.13 -11.52
CA PHE A 76 0.70 -3.06 -12.22
C PHE A 76 2.19 -3.37 -12.38
N ALA A 77 2.85 -3.88 -11.33
CA ALA A 77 4.26 -4.26 -11.41
C ALA A 77 4.51 -5.35 -12.46
N ARG A 78 3.56 -6.27 -12.66
CA ARG A 78 3.67 -7.34 -13.65
C ARG A 78 3.39 -6.87 -15.07
N LEU A 79 2.38 -6.01 -15.24
CA LEU A 79 2.01 -5.47 -16.57
C LEU A 79 3.04 -4.48 -17.10
N LEU A 80 3.68 -3.72 -16.23
CA LEU A 80 4.59 -2.63 -16.58
C LEU A 80 6.06 -2.98 -16.23
N ALA A 81 6.39 -4.27 -16.15
CA ALA A 81 7.71 -4.73 -15.73
C ALA A 81 8.86 -4.16 -16.58
N THR A 82 8.66 -4.07 -17.89
CA THR A 82 9.63 -3.50 -18.85
C THR A 82 9.85 -2.00 -18.64
N GLU A 83 8.78 -1.24 -18.47
CA GLU A 83 8.85 0.21 -18.27
C GLU A 83 9.36 0.60 -16.87
N LEU A 84 9.05 -0.23 -15.85
CA LEU A 84 9.52 -0.04 -14.49
C LEU A 84 11.01 -0.37 -14.29
N ALA A 85 11.61 -1.16 -15.17
CA ALA A 85 13.03 -1.53 -15.11
C ALA A 85 13.96 -0.34 -15.44
N GLU A 86 13.50 0.63 -16.22
CA GLU A 86 14.28 1.79 -16.64
C GLU A 86 14.36 2.92 -15.60
N ASP A 87 13.50 2.90 -14.56
CA ASP A 87 13.35 3.98 -13.60
C ASP A 87 14.16 3.77 -12.29
N PRO A 88 14.93 4.76 -11.80
CA PRO A 88 15.78 4.61 -10.61
C PRO A 88 14.97 4.53 -9.30
N PRO A 89 15.45 3.79 -8.27
CA PRO A 89 14.71 3.53 -7.03
C PRO A 89 14.80 4.69 -6.04
N ARG A 90 13.87 5.61 -6.06
CA ARG A 90 13.80 6.72 -5.09
C ARG A 90 12.73 6.63 -4.00
N ALA A 91 11.85 5.62 -4.02
CA ALA A 91 10.64 5.59 -3.19
C ALA A 91 10.73 4.79 -1.88
N ARG A 92 11.89 4.26 -1.49
CA ARG A 92 12.02 3.42 -0.28
C ARG A 92 11.55 4.13 1.01
N GLY A 93 11.94 5.38 1.20
CA GLY A 93 11.60 6.14 2.41
C GLY A 93 10.10 6.32 2.61
N VAL A 94 9.38 6.66 1.53
CA VAL A 94 7.92 6.88 1.58
C VAL A 94 7.16 5.58 1.90
N THR A 95 7.58 4.46 1.34
CA THR A 95 6.96 3.15 1.62
C THR A 95 7.14 2.75 3.09
N TRP A 96 8.35 2.93 3.65
CA TRP A 96 8.61 2.65 5.06
C TRP A 96 7.88 3.61 5.99
N ALA A 97 7.77 4.89 5.63
CA ALA A 97 7.00 5.88 6.40
C ALA A 97 5.50 5.52 6.42
N ALA A 98 4.93 5.12 5.28
CA ALA A 98 3.53 4.69 5.20
C ALA A 98 3.28 3.40 6.00
N ALA A 99 4.17 2.41 5.92
CA ALA A 99 4.08 1.18 6.70
C ALA A 99 4.21 1.46 8.20
N GLY A 100 5.12 2.33 8.60
CA GLY A 100 5.31 2.76 9.99
C GLY A 100 4.07 3.47 10.54
N LEU A 101 3.50 4.41 9.78
CA LEU A 101 2.27 5.09 10.17
C LEU A 101 1.10 4.10 10.36
N GLY A 102 0.92 3.18 9.42
CA GLY A 102 -0.11 2.15 9.53
C GLY A 102 0.07 1.27 10.76
N ALA A 103 1.31 0.84 11.04
CA ALA A 103 1.62 0.03 12.22
C ALA A 103 1.34 0.79 13.53
N VAL A 104 1.72 2.06 13.63
CA VAL A 104 1.45 2.91 14.80
C VAL A 104 -0.04 3.06 15.05
N VAL A 105 -0.83 3.33 14.00
CA VAL A 105 -2.29 3.46 14.12
C VAL A 105 -2.91 2.14 14.58
N VAL A 106 -2.53 1.01 13.99
CA VAL A 106 -3.06 -0.31 14.37
C VAL A 106 -2.72 -0.66 15.82
N LEU A 107 -1.47 -0.43 16.25
CA LEU A 107 -1.05 -0.70 17.62
C LEU A 107 -1.78 0.19 18.64
N ALA A 108 -1.95 1.49 18.32
CA ALA A 108 -2.71 2.41 19.17
C ALA A 108 -4.16 1.97 19.32
N LEU A 109 -4.80 1.55 18.23
CA LEU A 109 -6.18 1.04 18.25
C LEU A 109 -6.29 -0.28 19.02
N CYS A 110 -5.34 -1.21 18.84
CA CYS A 110 -5.31 -2.46 19.61
C CYS A 110 -5.18 -2.22 21.12
N ALA A 111 -4.40 -1.22 21.52
CA ALA A 111 -4.23 -0.87 22.94
C ALA A 111 -5.52 -0.32 23.57
N VAL A 112 -6.37 0.34 22.78
CA VAL A 112 -7.63 0.94 23.26
C VAL A 112 -8.80 -0.03 23.20
N THR A 113 -8.85 -0.90 22.17
CA THR A 113 -10.00 -1.80 21.94
C THR A 113 -10.06 -2.97 22.92
N GLY A 114 -8.91 -3.34 23.53
CA GLY A 114 -8.84 -4.50 24.45
C GLY A 114 -8.95 -5.86 23.73
N PRO A 115 -8.79 -6.98 24.46
CA PRO A 115 -8.80 -8.32 23.88
C PRO A 115 -10.21 -8.74 23.45
N GLY A 116 -10.39 -9.00 22.13
CA GLY A 116 -11.68 -9.42 21.57
C GLY A 116 -11.61 -9.67 20.07
N ARG A 117 -12.77 -9.98 19.47
CA ARG A 117 -12.92 -10.19 18.02
C ARG A 117 -12.48 -8.98 17.20
N GLU A 118 -12.76 -7.77 17.70
CA GLU A 118 -12.39 -6.52 17.05
C GLU A 118 -10.86 -6.35 17.01
N MET A 119 -10.17 -6.68 18.09
CA MET A 119 -8.71 -6.68 18.12
C MET A 119 -8.11 -7.66 17.08
N ALA A 120 -8.72 -8.84 16.91
CA ALA A 120 -8.26 -9.80 15.90
C ALA A 120 -8.41 -9.23 14.47
N LYS A 121 -9.52 -8.57 14.15
CA LYS A 121 -9.73 -7.89 12.86
C LYS A 121 -8.68 -6.79 12.63
N LEU A 122 -8.42 -5.97 13.65
CA LEU A 122 -7.42 -4.90 13.59
C LEU A 122 -6.02 -5.46 13.32
N LEU A 123 -5.63 -6.54 13.99
CA LEU A 123 -4.34 -7.22 13.80
C LEU A 123 -4.23 -7.81 12.38
N VAL A 124 -5.28 -8.48 11.90
CA VAL A 124 -5.32 -9.02 10.52
C VAL A 124 -5.19 -7.90 9.50
N THR A 125 -5.93 -6.80 9.67
CA THR A 125 -5.86 -5.64 8.78
C THR A 125 -4.46 -5.03 8.78
N GLY A 126 -3.85 -4.86 9.96
CA GLY A 126 -2.50 -4.33 10.11
C GLY A 126 -1.43 -5.25 9.49
N ALA A 127 -1.56 -6.57 9.67
CA ALA A 127 -0.67 -7.55 9.08
C ALA A 127 -0.76 -7.56 7.55
N LEU A 128 -1.98 -7.49 6.99
CA LEU A 128 -2.21 -7.40 5.55
C LEU A 128 -1.64 -6.09 4.98
N LEU A 129 -1.86 -4.96 5.65
CA LEU A 129 -1.34 -3.67 5.23
C LEU A 129 0.19 -3.66 5.21
N THR A 130 0.81 -4.10 6.30
CA THR A 130 2.28 -4.11 6.44
C THR A 130 2.91 -5.16 5.53
N GLY A 131 2.42 -6.40 5.57
CA GLY A 131 2.90 -7.51 4.74
C GLY A 131 2.70 -7.24 3.25
N GLY A 132 1.53 -6.74 2.87
CA GLY A 132 1.21 -6.35 1.50
C GLY A 132 2.13 -5.25 0.98
N ASN A 133 2.42 -4.22 1.77
CA ASN A 133 3.37 -3.17 1.40
C ASN A 133 4.80 -3.71 1.23
N VAL A 134 5.24 -4.64 2.08
CA VAL A 134 6.56 -5.27 1.95
C VAL A 134 6.62 -6.13 0.68
N VAL A 135 5.60 -6.94 0.40
CA VAL A 135 5.53 -7.75 -0.82
C VAL A 135 5.50 -6.88 -2.06
N ALA A 136 4.65 -5.85 -2.08
CA ALA A 136 4.55 -4.90 -3.20
C ALA A 136 5.90 -4.17 -3.45
N SER A 137 6.58 -3.73 -2.39
CA SER A 137 7.89 -3.07 -2.52
C SER A 137 8.97 -4.02 -3.02
N ARG A 138 8.95 -5.30 -2.62
CA ARG A 138 9.87 -6.34 -3.13
C ARG A 138 9.59 -6.66 -4.59
N ALA A 139 8.32 -6.77 -5.00
CA ALA A 139 7.96 -7.00 -6.40
C ALA A 139 8.44 -5.86 -7.31
N LEU A 140 8.30 -4.60 -6.86
CA LEU A 140 8.81 -3.43 -7.60
C LEU A 140 10.35 -3.37 -7.66
N THR A 141 11.05 -4.00 -6.72
CA THR A 141 12.52 -4.09 -6.74
C THR A 141 13.04 -5.35 -7.43
N GLY A 142 12.30 -6.47 -7.34
CA GLY A 142 12.68 -7.76 -7.91
C GLY A 142 12.53 -7.85 -9.43
N ALA A 143 11.73 -6.98 -10.05
CA ALA A 143 11.63 -6.84 -11.51
C ALA A 143 12.99 -6.50 -12.18
N ARG A 144 14.03 -6.24 -11.38
CA ARG A 144 15.41 -6.00 -11.82
C ARG A 144 16.30 -7.23 -11.95
N GLY A 145 15.89 -8.39 -11.42
CA GLY A 145 16.78 -9.54 -11.25
C GLY A 145 16.96 -10.42 -12.47
N GLU A 146 16.11 -10.29 -13.48
CA GLU A 146 16.19 -11.12 -14.68
C GLU A 146 15.99 -10.33 -15.99
N PRO A 147 16.97 -9.54 -16.44
CA PRO A 147 16.95 -9.14 -17.82
C PRO A 147 17.43 -10.34 -18.63
N GLY A 148 16.49 -11.17 -19.10
CA GLY A 148 16.82 -12.06 -20.21
C GLY A 148 16.72 -13.56 -20.03
N ALA A 149 15.97 -14.11 -19.11
CA ALA A 149 15.67 -15.54 -19.15
C ALA A 149 14.70 -15.93 -20.30
N TRP A 150 13.89 -14.98 -20.76
CA TRP A 150 12.86 -15.25 -21.80
C TRP A 150 13.21 -14.73 -23.20
N GLY A 151 14.35 -14.03 -23.39
CA GLY A 151 14.66 -13.34 -24.65
C GLY A 151 15.98 -13.72 -25.32
N ARG A 152 16.71 -14.73 -24.86
CA ARG A 152 18.02 -15.12 -25.42
C ARG A 152 18.08 -16.50 -26.10
N GLY A 153 16.97 -17.09 -26.44
CA GLY A 153 16.96 -18.17 -27.41
C GLY A 153 16.81 -17.57 -28.83
N PRO A 154 17.67 -17.92 -29.81
CA PRO A 154 17.38 -17.57 -31.19
C PRO A 154 16.02 -18.18 -31.54
N LEU A 155 15.10 -17.34 -32.01
CA LEU A 155 13.78 -17.75 -32.42
C LEU A 155 13.94 -18.90 -33.43
N PRO A 156 13.20 -20.04 -33.30
CA PRO A 156 13.42 -21.24 -34.08
C PRO A 156 13.28 -21.04 -35.59
N TRP A 157 12.71 -19.93 -36.06
CA TRP A 157 12.55 -19.58 -37.47
C TRP A 157 13.70 -18.74 -38.04
N ASN A 158 14.73 -18.43 -37.26
CA ASN A 158 15.88 -17.64 -37.72
C ASN A 158 17.15 -18.51 -37.87
N LYS A 159 17.00 -19.79 -38.16
CA LYS A 159 18.07 -20.66 -38.62
C LYS A 159 18.11 -20.60 -40.13
N PRO A 160 19.28 -20.29 -40.74
CA PRO A 160 19.49 -20.32 -42.17
C PRO A 160 19.23 -21.71 -42.75
#